data_fc369aeb441a7eb62783787580bc85b3
#
_entry.id   fc369aeb441a7eb62783787580bc85b3
#
_cell.length_a   1.000
_cell.length_b   1.000
_cell.length_c   1.000
_cell.angle_alpha   90.00
_cell.angle_beta   90.00
_cell.angle_gamma   90.00
#
_symmetry.space_group_name_H-M   'P 1'
#
loop_
_entity.id
_entity.type
_entity.pdbx_description
1 polymer ?
#
loop_
_entity_poly.entity_id
_entity_poly.type
_entity_poly.pdbx_seq_one_letter_code
_entity_poly.pdbx_strand_id
1 'polypeptide(L)'
;AGQASVDVDQAGCYYQVNVREDSEELKALCDTMNRYRNATINYVFGDVKEPLTGETICSWMTGSQGTAVILDQEKVTAFVAGKYDTAGTARTFHTAGGRDVEITGPYGWKLDVAGEVAALTQLIQAGLGEGEQDREPVYAATAASRSLPDWGNTYVEIDLTGQHVYMFQEGNLVWEAPCVTGNIAKNYNTPAGIYSLTYKEMDRILRGAK
;
A
#
# COMPACT_ATOMS: atom_id res chain seq x y z
N ALA A 1 -32.59 70.42 -14.16
CA ALA A 1 -31.46 69.92 -13.41
C ALA A 1 -31.39 68.42 -13.69
N GLY A 2 -30.43 67.99 -14.56
CA GLY A 2 -30.18 66.56 -14.79
C GLY A 2 -29.45 65.96 -13.62
N GLN A 3 -29.98 64.85 -13.09
CA GLN A 3 -29.22 64.04 -12.14
C GLN A 3 -28.00 63.47 -12.88
N ALA A 4 -26.80 63.84 -12.44
CA ALA A 4 -25.62 63.17 -12.92
C ALA A 4 -25.60 61.72 -12.36
N SER A 5 -25.61 60.76 -13.25
CA SER A 5 -25.38 59.36 -12.85
C SER A 5 -23.90 59.20 -12.46
N VAL A 6 -23.66 58.72 -11.29
CA VAL A 6 -22.30 58.36 -10.83
C VAL A 6 -22.17 56.84 -10.96
N ASP A 7 -21.16 56.43 -11.73
CA ASP A 7 -20.73 55.04 -11.76
C ASP A 7 -19.98 54.76 -10.46
N VAL A 8 -20.62 54.01 -9.56
CA VAL A 8 -20.11 53.71 -8.22
C VAL A 8 -18.93 52.77 -8.22
N ASP A 9 -18.77 51.94 -9.29
CA ASP A 9 -17.61 51.06 -9.47
C ASP A 9 -16.37 51.88 -9.85
N GLN A 10 -16.53 52.84 -10.79
CA GLN A 10 -15.43 53.75 -11.14
C GLN A 10 -15.07 54.74 -10.02
N ALA A 11 -16.05 55.06 -9.17
CA ALA A 11 -15.83 55.92 -8.01
C ALA A 11 -15.12 55.23 -6.83
N GLY A 12 -14.86 53.91 -6.91
CA GLY A 12 -14.20 53.15 -5.87
C GLY A 12 -15.02 53.00 -4.58
N CYS A 13 -16.36 53.09 -4.69
CA CYS A 13 -17.27 53.07 -3.54
C CYS A 13 -17.53 51.63 -3.03
N TYR A 14 -17.11 50.60 -3.77
CA TYR A 14 -17.23 49.22 -3.39
C TYR A 14 -15.87 48.55 -3.22
N TYR A 15 -15.83 47.60 -2.29
CA TYR A 15 -14.67 46.70 -2.14
C TYR A 15 -14.54 45.88 -3.45
N GLN A 16 -13.42 46.03 -4.13
CA GLN A 16 -13.14 45.23 -5.31
C GLN A 16 -12.90 43.79 -4.84
N VAL A 17 -13.76 42.86 -5.21
CA VAL A 17 -13.55 41.43 -4.98
C VAL A 17 -12.41 40.98 -5.89
N ASN A 18 -11.37 40.39 -5.31
CA ASN A 18 -10.21 39.90 -6.05
C ASN A 18 -10.54 38.70 -6.94
N VAL A 19 -11.61 37.94 -6.61
CA VAL A 19 -12.07 36.78 -7.36
C VAL A 19 -13.53 37.01 -7.76
N ARG A 20 -13.78 36.96 -9.07
CA ARG A 20 -15.12 37.04 -9.67
C ARG A 20 -15.47 35.71 -10.32
N GLU A 21 -16.77 35.47 -10.58
CA GLU A 21 -17.27 34.25 -11.23
C GLU A 21 -16.72 34.04 -12.66
N ASP A 22 -16.24 35.10 -13.30
CA ASP A 22 -15.62 35.08 -14.63
C ASP A 22 -14.11 34.91 -14.60
N SER A 23 -13.50 34.79 -13.39
CA SER A 23 -12.06 34.57 -13.23
C SER A 23 -11.62 33.26 -13.90
N GLU A 24 -10.64 33.35 -14.79
CA GLU A 24 -10.07 32.18 -15.47
C GLU A 24 -9.41 31.21 -14.47
N GLU A 25 -8.85 31.71 -13.38
CA GLU A 25 -8.28 30.87 -12.31
C GLU A 25 -9.35 30.06 -11.61
N LEU A 26 -10.50 30.68 -11.31
CA LEU A 26 -11.62 30.00 -10.67
C LEU A 26 -12.22 28.91 -11.59
N LYS A 27 -12.38 29.23 -12.89
CA LYS A 27 -12.85 28.25 -13.88
C LYS A 27 -11.87 27.07 -13.98
N ALA A 28 -10.57 27.33 -14.10
CA ALA A 28 -9.55 26.29 -14.18
C ALA A 28 -9.52 25.41 -12.91
N LEU A 29 -9.74 26.01 -11.72
CA LEU A 29 -9.88 25.26 -10.49
C LEU A 29 -11.13 24.38 -10.48
N CYS A 30 -12.27 24.93 -10.90
CA CYS A 30 -13.53 24.17 -11.01
C CYS A 30 -13.39 22.98 -11.98
N ASP A 31 -12.78 23.22 -13.15
CA ASP A 31 -12.52 22.15 -14.14
C ASP A 31 -11.61 21.07 -13.57
N THR A 32 -10.61 21.46 -12.80
CA THR A 32 -9.71 20.55 -12.10
C THR A 32 -10.45 19.72 -11.07
N MET A 33 -11.29 20.35 -10.24
CA MET A 33 -12.09 19.65 -9.24
C MET A 33 -13.13 18.70 -9.88
N ASN A 34 -13.73 19.09 -11.00
CA ASN A 34 -14.65 18.24 -11.73
C ASN A 34 -13.95 17.01 -12.33
N ARG A 35 -12.73 17.16 -12.84
CA ARG A 35 -11.90 16.02 -13.28
C ARG A 35 -11.63 15.06 -12.13
N TYR A 36 -11.25 15.54 -10.95
CA TYR A 36 -11.05 14.69 -9.79
C TYR A 36 -12.32 13.95 -9.37
N ARG A 37 -13.45 14.64 -9.39
CA ARG A 37 -14.75 14.03 -9.04
C ARG A 37 -15.13 12.88 -9.98
N ASN A 38 -14.74 12.96 -11.25
CA ASN A 38 -15.04 11.97 -12.28
C ASN A 38 -13.94 10.90 -12.44
N ALA A 39 -12.85 10.98 -11.68
CA ALA A 39 -11.78 10.03 -11.73
C ALA A 39 -12.01 8.86 -10.75
N THR A 40 -11.52 7.69 -11.09
CA THR A 40 -11.44 6.55 -10.18
C THR A 40 -10.06 5.90 -10.32
N ILE A 41 -9.37 5.72 -9.20
CA ILE A 41 -8.13 4.97 -9.13
C ILE A 41 -8.45 3.59 -8.56
N ASN A 42 -8.30 2.55 -9.36
CA ASN A 42 -8.47 1.17 -8.89
C ASN A 42 -7.16 0.66 -8.34
N TYR A 43 -7.05 0.54 -7.03
CA TYR A 43 -5.92 -0.14 -6.40
C TYR A 43 -5.99 -1.63 -6.70
N VAL A 44 -4.91 -2.17 -7.29
CA VAL A 44 -4.83 -3.57 -7.70
C VAL A 44 -3.96 -4.34 -6.72
N PHE A 45 -4.54 -5.34 -6.08
CA PHE A 45 -3.86 -6.25 -5.13
C PHE A 45 -4.07 -7.71 -5.61
N GLY A 46 -3.33 -8.10 -6.63
CA GLY A 46 -3.58 -9.37 -7.33
C GLY A 46 -4.93 -9.37 -8.02
N ASP A 47 -5.82 -10.28 -7.62
CA ASP A 47 -7.16 -10.40 -8.20
C ASP A 47 -8.19 -9.45 -7.56
N VAL A 48 -7.79 -8.73 -6.51
CA VAL A 48 -8.67 -7.79 -5.81
C VAL A 48 -8.42 -6.38 -6.32
N LYS A 49 -9.50 -5.68 -6.69
CA LYS A 49 -9.47 -4.26 -7.03
C LYS A 49 -10.30 -3.48 -6.03
N GLU A 50 -9.70 -2.44 -5.46
CA GLU A 50 -10.38 -1.51 -4.57
C GLU A 50 -10.43 -0.11 -5.19
N PRO A 51 -11.63 0.43 -5.45
CA PRO A 51 -11.75 1.74 -6.06
C PRO A 51 -11.52 2.86 -5.03
N LEU A 52 -10.62 3.77 -5.34
CA LEU A 52 -10.54 5.09 -4.76
C LEU A 52 -11.33 6.04 -5.66
N THR A 53 -12.53 6.38 -5.23
CA THR A 53 -13.43 7.21 -6.02
C THR A 53 -13.08 8.69 -5.94
N GLY A 54 -13.43 9.44 -6.97
CA GLY A 54 -13.29 10.89 -6.99
C GLY A 54 -14.02 11.60 -5.85
N GLU A 55 -15.14 11.06 -5.38
CA GLU A 55 -15.83 11.57 -4.19
C GLU A 55 -14.95 11.49 -2.95
N THR A 56 -14.29 10.35 -2.74
CA THR A 56 -13.33 10.18 -1.63
C THR A 56 -12.17 11.15 -1.77
N ILE A 57 -11.57 11.28 -2.96
CA ILE A 57 -10.47 12.22 -3.24
C ILE A 57 -10.91 13.67 -2.93
N CYS A 58 -12.08 14.08 -3.38
CA CYS A 58 -12.63 15.42 -3.09
C CYS A 58 -12.83 15.65 -1.58
N SER A 59 -13.20 14.62 -0.81
CA SER A 59 -13.36 14.72 0.64
C SER A 59 -12.06 14.98 1.40
N TRP A 60 -10.91 14.73 0.76
CA TRP A 60 -9.57 14.98 1.32
C TRP A 60 -9.05 16.38 1.04
N MET A 61 -9.72 17.14 0.15
CA MET A 61 -9.28 18.47 -0.21
C MET A 61 -9.54 19.46 0.93
N THR A 62 -8.52 20.21 1.32
CA THR A 62 -8.60 21.22 2.39
C THR A 62 -8.44 22.63 1.85
N GLY A 63 -8.00 22.78 0.60
CA GLY A 63 -7.79 24.06 -0.05
C GLY A 63 -7.10 23.92 -1.40
N SER A 64 -6.67 25.05 -1.96
CA SER A 64 -5.89 25.09 -3.18
C SER A 64 -4.83 26.18 -3.13
N GLN A 65 -3.75 25.99 -3.90
CA GLN A 65 -2.75 26.99 -4.18
C GLN A 65 -2.66 27.16 -5.70
N GLY A 66 -3.31 28.22 -6.24
CA GLY A 66 -3.58 28.31 -7.66
C GLY A 66 -4.49 27.17 -8.11
N THR A 67 -4.09 26.40 -9.09
CA THR A 67 -4.80 25.21 -9.58
C THR A 67 -4.43 23.92 -8.87
N ALA A 68 -3.39 23.93 -8.02
CA ALA A 68 -2.95 22.76 -7.25
C ALA A 68 -3.82 22.59 -5.99
N VAL A 69 -4.37 21.38 -5.80
CA VAL A 69 -5.15 21.05 -4.61
C VAL A 69 -4.24 20.68 -3.43
N ILE A 70 -4.70 21.06 -2.24
CA ILE A 70 -4.06 20.69 -0.97
C ILE A 70 -4.88 19.58 -0.36
N LEU A 71 -4.24 18.44 -0.09
CA LEU A 71 -4.88 17.25 0.48
C LEU A 71 -4.57 17.12 1.98
N ASP A 72 -5.55 16.64 2.71
CA ASP A 72 -5.44 16.20 4.10
C ASP A 72 -4.60 14.92 4.16
N GLN A 73 -3.35 15.04 4.55
CA GLN A 73 -2.40 13.93 4.59
C GLN A 73 -2.79 12.84 5.59
N GLU A 74 -3.51 13.19 6.66
CA GLU A 74 -3.99 12.21 7.64
C GLU A 74 -5.05 11.31 7.01
N LYS A 75 -5.98 11.87 6.25
CA LYS A 75 -7.00 11.09 5.53
C LYS A 75 -6.40 10.22 4.42
N VAL A 76 -5.43 10.75 3.67
CA VAL A 76 -4.70 9.96 2.66
C VAL A 76 -3.99 8.79 3.34
N THR A 77 -3.28 9.05 4.45
CA THR A 77 -2.59 8.02 5.23
C THR A 77 -3.55 6.97 5.77
N ALA A 78 -4.68 7.39 6.35
CA ALA A 78 -5.70 6.49 6.87
C ALA A 78 -6.32 5.60 5.79
N PHE A 79 -6.47 6.11 4.57
CA PHE A 79 -6.94 5.32 3.44
C PHE A 79 -5.93 4.26 3.02
N VAL A 80 -4.63 4.60 2.98
CA VAL A 80 -3.56 3.71 2.52
C VAL A 80 -3.17 2.68 3.59
N ALA A 81 -3.20 3.07 4.88
CA ALA A 81 -2.63 2.28 5.96
C ALA A 81 -3.30 0.91 6.15
N GLY A 82 -2.48 -0.12 6.24
CA GLY A 82 -2.89 -1.49 6.60
C GLY A 82 -3.69 -2.24 5.52
N LYS A 83 -3.82 -1.69 4.32
CA LYS A 83 -4.57 -2.34 3.25
C LYS A 83 -3.77 -3.50 2.66
N TYR A 84 -4.39 -4.69 2.71
CA TYR A 84 -3.89 -5.92 2.05
C TYR A 84 -2.45 -6.32 2.38
N ASP A 85 -1.95 -5.92 3.55
CA ASP A 85 -0.72 -6.45 4.10
C ASP A 85 -0.92 -7.92 4.48
N THR A 86 -0.01 -8.80 4.04
CA THR A 86 0.04 -10.19 4.50
C THR A 86 1.20 -10.42 5.46
N ALA A 87 2.27 -9.62 5.36
CA ALA A 87 3.35 -9.63 6.33
C ALA A 87 2.86 -9.29 7.74
N GLY A 88 3.18 -10.12 8.73
CA GLY A 88 2.73 -9.96 10.11
C GLY A 88 1.33 -10.46 10.41
N THR A 89 0.56 -10.91 9.41
CA THR A 89 -0.77 -11.48 9.63
C THR A 89 -0.70 -12.99 9.85
N ALA A 90 -1.68 -13.54 10.57
CA ALA A 90 -1.82 -14.99 10.74
C ALA A 90 -2.34 -15.62 9.43
N ARG A 91 -1.71 -16.73 9.02
CA ARG A 91 -2.04 -17.48 7.82
C ARG A 91 -2.02 -18.96 8.10
N THR A 92 -2.99 -19.68 7.60
CA THR A 92 -3.04 -21.14 7.73
C THR A 92 -2.03 -21.78 6.79
N PHE A 93 -1.15 -22.59 7.32
CA PHE A 93 -0.18 -23.39 6.58
C PHE A 93 -0.51 -24.89 6.75
N HIS A 94 -0.67 -25.58 5.62
CA HIS A 94 -0.84 -27.03 5.61
C HIS A 94 0.52 -27.71 5.52
N THR A 95 0.94 -28.35 6.60
CA THR A 95 2.27 -28.95 6.71
C THR A 95 2.40 -30.21 5.85
N ALA A 96 3.64 -30.59 5.49
CA ALA A 96 3.95 -31.86 4.83
C ALA A 96 3.46 -33.08 5.63
N GLY A 97 3.40 -32.95 6.95
CA GLY A 97 2.83 -33.97 7.85
C GLY A 97 1.31 -34.00 7.93
N GLY A 98 0.59 -33.21 7.11
CA GLY A 98 -0.87 -33.20 7.02
C GLY A 98 -1.58 -32.46 8.15
N ARG A 99 -0.93 -31.51 8.83
CA ARG A 99 -1.50 -30.69 9.90
C ARG A 99 -1.69 -29.26 9.42
N ASP A 100 -2.77 -28.60 9.84
CA ASP A 100 -2.97 -27.19 9.68
C ASP A 100 -2.39 -26.45 10.89
N VAL A 101 -1.54 -25.46 10.62
CA VAL A 101 -0.93 -24.62 11.64
C VAL A 101 -1.09 -23.15 11.27
N GLU A 102 -1.32 -22.30 12.26
CA GLU A 102 -1.27 -20.87 12.04
C GLU A 102 0.18 -20.37 12.14
N ILE A 103 0.62 -19.68 11.09
CA ILE A 103 1.95 -19.08 11.04
C ILE A 103 1.83 -17.56 10.86
N THR A 104 2.72 -16.83 11.51
CA THR A 104 2.93 -15.39 11.33
C THR A 104 4.40 -15.15 11.07
N GLY A 105 4.75 -13.99 10.55
CA GLY A 105 6.15 -13.64 10.35
C GLY A 105 6.33 -12.42 9.46
N PRO A 106 7.56 -11.97 9.28
CA PRO A 106 7.87 -10.77 8.48
C PRO A 106 7.73 -10.99 6.98
N TYR A 107 7.63 -12.23 6.50
CA TYR A 107 7.42 -12.52 5.09
C TYR A 107 6.01 -12.17 4.65
N GLY A 108 5.89 -11.58 3.47
CA GLY A 108 4.60 -11.24 2.88
C GLY A 108 4.61 -9.91 2.14
N TRP A 109 3.47 -9.53 1.66
CA TRP A 109 3.23 -8.20 1.08
C TRP A 109 3.11 -7.19 2.21
N LYS A 110 3.81 -6.07 2.07
CA LYS A 110 3.73 -4.96 3.01
C LYS A 110 3.79 -3.64 2.24
N LEU A 111 2.82 -2.77 2.47
CA LEU A 111 2.81 -1.44 1.88
C LEU A 111 3.92 -0.56 2.49
N ASP A 112 4.58 0.23 1.65
CA ASP A 112 5.30 1.41 2.09
C ASP A 112 4.29 2.56 2.21
N VAL A 113 3.70 2.69 3.38
CA VAL A 113 2.66 3.70 3.61
C VAL A 113 3.15 5.11 3.29
N ALA A 114 4.36 5.47 3.72
CA ALA A 114 4.91 6.81 3.48
C ALA A 114 5.19 7.04 2.00
N GLY A 115 5.80 6.06 1.33
CA GLY A 115 6.06 6.11 -0.11
C GLY A 115 4.77 6.18 -0.93
N GLU A 116 3.75 5.40 -0.56
CA GLU A 116 2.46 5.40 -1.26
C GLU A 116 1.70 6.71 -1.06
N VAL A 117 1.65 7.25 0.17
CA VAL A 117 1.02 8.56 0.45
C VAL A 117 1.66 9.66 -0.40
N ALA A 118 3.00 9.69 -0.48
CA ALA A 118 3.70 10.64 -1.30
C ALA A 118 3.39 10.47 -2.80
N ALA A 119 3.45 9.23 -3.30
CA ALA A 119 3.20 8.92 -4.71
C ALA A 119 1.73 9.18 -5.11
N LEU A 120 0.77 8.82 -4.26
CA LEU A 120 -0.65 9.10 -4.50
C LEU A 120 -0.94 10.61 -4.49
N THR A 121 -0.37 11.33 -3.52
CA THR A 121 -0.49 12.80 -3.45
C THR A 121 0.06 13.46 -4.72
N GLN A 122 1.23 13.06 -5.19
CA GLN A 122 1.82 13.56 -6.42
C GLN A 122 0.96 13.24 -7.64
N LEU A 123 0.43 12.02 -7.73
CA LEU A 123 -0.45 11.60 -8.82
C LEU A 123 -1.72 12.47 -8.90
N ILE A 124 -2.35 12.70 -7.75
CA ILE A 124 -3.55 13.55 -7.67
C ILE A 124 -3.20 15.00 -8.05
N GLN A 125 -2.11 15.56 -7.52
CA GLN A 125 -1.68 16.94 -7.81
C GLN A 125 -1.23 17.16 -9.25
N ALA A 126 -0.66 16.16 -9.90
CA ALA A 126 -0.30 16.20 -11.32
C ALA A 126 -1.53 16.26 -12.24
N GLY A 127 -2.70 15.90 -11.71
CA GLY A 127 -3.97 15.87 -12.42
C GLY A 127 -4.36 14.47 -12.82
N LEU A 128 -5.52 14.04 -12.34
CA LEU A 128 -6.14 12.77 -12.74
C LEU A 128 -6.81 12.94 -14.11
N GLY A 129 -6.67 11.94 -14.97
CA GLY A 129 -7.50 11.80 -16.16
C GLY A 129 -8.93 11.45 -15.78
N GLU A 130 -9.88 11.71 -16.67
CA GLU A 130 -11.24 11.23 -16.51
C GLU A 130 -11.29 9.70 -16.67
N GLY A 131 -12.19 9.05 -15.90
CA GLY A 131 -12.42 7.62 -15.96
C GLY A 131 -11.61 6.82 -14.95
N GLU A 132 -11.49 5.52 -15.23
CA GLU A 132 -10.84 4.56 -14.35
C GLU A 132 -9.39 4.33 -14.77
N GLN A 133 -8.50 4.27 -13.78
CA GLN A 133 -7.11 3.88 -13.98
C GLN A 133 -6.68 2.88 -12.92
N ASP A 134 -6.04 1.79 -13.34
CA ASP A 134 -5.48 0.80 -12.45
C ASP A 134 -4.14 1.30 -11.88
N ARG A 135 -3.89 1.02 -10.60
CA ARG A 135 -2.66 1.37 -9.90
C ARG A 135 -2.23 0.26 -8.95
N GLU A 136 -0.97 -0.13 -9.05
CA GLU A 136 -0.33 -0.89 -7.97
C GLU A 136 0.27 0.09 -6.95
N PRO A 137 0.08 -0.17 -5.64
CA PRO A 137 0.70 0.66 -4.60
C PRO A 137 2.20 0.43 -4.48
N VAL A 138 2.89 1.34 -3.78
CA VAL A 138 4.31 1.20 -3.43
C VAL A 138 4.44 0.21 -2.27
N TYR A 139 5.33 -0.77 -2.41
CA TYR A 139 5.56 -1.82 -1.41
C TYR A 139 6.91 -1.69 -0.72
N ALA A 140 6.92 -1.86 0.60
CA ALA A 140 8.12 -2.04 1.42
C ALA A 140 8.63 -3.48 1.37
N ALA A 141 7.73 -4.45 1.19
CA ALA A 141 8.08 -5.86 0.98
C ALA A 141 7.08 -6.53 0.04
N THR A 142 7.57 -7.53 -0.70
CA THR A 142 6.79 -8.32 -1.64
C THR A 142 6.89 -9.80 -1.31
N ALA A 143 5.95 -10.61 -1.82
CA ALA A 143 5.94 -12.06 -1.68
C ALA A 143 5.97 -12.74 -3.05
N ALA A 144 6.10 -14.06 -3.07
CA ALA A 144 6.21 -14.85 -4.29
C ALA A 144 4.91 -14.86 -5.11
N SER A 145 3.76 -14.72 -4.46
CA SER A 145 2.45 -14.73 -5.10
C SER A 145 1.56 -13.62 -4.53
N ARG A 146 0.69 -13.07 -5.37
CA ARG A 146 -0.39 -12.18 -4.95
C ARG A 146 -1.59 -12.94 -4.40
N SER A 147 -1.84 -14.13 -4.93
CA SER A 147 -2.88 -15.01 -4.42
C SER A 147 -2.40 -15.72 -3.15
N LEU A 148 -3.31 -16.06 -2.25
CA LEU A 148 -2.98 -16.89 -1.09
C LEU A 148 -2.90 -18.38 -1.51
N PRO A 149 -1.91 -19.11 -1.02
CA PRO A 149 -0.83 -18.68 -0.13
C PRO A 149 0.22 -17.81 -0.84
N ASP A 150 0.60 -16.70 -0.22
CA ASP A 150 1.52 -15.71 -0.81
C ASP A 150 2.98 -16.17 -0.90
N TRP A 151 3.36 -17.26 -0.22
CA TRP A 151 4.69 -17.88 -0.36
C TRP A 151 4.85 -18.71 -1.63
N GLY A 152 3.76 -18.94 -2.37
CA GLY A 152 3.78 -19.73 -3.61
C GLY A 152 4.06 -21.21 -3.38
N ASN A 153 4.63 -21.87 -4.39
CA ASN A 153 4.82 -23.32 -4.42
C ASN A 153 6.28 -23.77 -4.30
N THR A 154 7.21 -22.83 -4.07
CA THR A 154 8.65 -23.13 -3.88
C THR A 154 9.09 -22.59 -2.53
N TYR A 155 9.29 -23.48 -1.57
CA TYR A 155 9.64 -23.11 -0.19
C TYR A 155 10.33 -24.26 0.54
N VAL A 156 10.91 -23.92 1.68
CA VAL A 156 11.44 -24.89 2.65
C VAL A 156 10.57 -24.88 3.88
N GLU A 157 10.04 -26.05 4.26
CA GLU A 157 9.35 -26.26 5.52
C GLU A 157 10.31 -26.90 6.53
N ILE A 158 10.33 -26.38 7.76
CA ILE A 158 11.04 -26.95 8.89
C ILE A 158 10.02 -27.32 9.94
N ASP A 159 9.69 -28.60 10.06
CA ASP A 159 8.80 -29.10 11.11
C ASP A 159 9.55 -29.17 12.44
N LEU A 160 9.28 -28.17 13.30
CA LEU A 160 9.91 -28.09 14.63
C LEU A 160 9.46 -29.21 15.57
N THR A 161 8.30 -29.80 15.35
CA THR A 161 7.77 -30.90 16.14
C THR A 161 8.31 -32.24 15.67
N GLY A 162 8.25 -32.47 14.34
CA GLY A 162 8.74 -33.70 13.71
C GLY A 162 10.26 -33.74 13.54
N GLN A 163 10.97 -32.61 13.79
CA GLN A 163 12.42 -32.46 13.58
C GLN A 163 12.83 -32.92 12.17
N HIS A 164 12.12 -32.38 11.18
CA HIS A 164 12.30 -32.73 9.78
C HIS A 164 12.27 -31.48 8.89
N VAL A 165 13.02 -31.51 7.81
CA VAL A 165 13.06 -30.44 6.80
C VAL A 165 12.54 -31.00 5.48
N TYR A 166 11.67 -30.25 4.82
CA TYR A 166 11.15 -30.56 3.49
C TYR A 166 11.44 -29.41 2.55
N MET A 167 11.86 -29.70 1.34
CA MET A 167 12.07 -28.72 0.28
C MET A 167 11.08 -28.98 -0.86
N PHE A 168 10.25 -27.99 -1.12
CA PHE A 168 9.29 -28.00 -2.22
C PHE A 168 9.77 -27.09 -3.34
N GLN A 169 9.66 -27.57 -4.57
CA GLN A 169 9.89 -26.82 -5.79
C GLN A 169 8.71 -27.01 -6.72
N GLU A 170 8.06 -25.91 -7.09
CA GLU A 170 6.87 -25.91 -7.94
C GLU A 170 5.76 -26.86 -7.43
N GLY A 171 5.61 -26.93 -6.12
CA GLY A 171 4.63 -27.80 -5.44
C GLY A 171 5.06 -29.26 -5.25
N ASN A 172 6.20 -29.67 -5.77
CA ASN A 172 6.71 -31.03 -5.63
C ASN A 172 7.73 -31.12 -4.52
N LEU A 173 7.66 -32.13 -3.69
CA LEU A 173 8.69 -32.46 -2.71
C LEU A 173 9.94 -32.96 -3.47
N VAL A 174 11.02 -32.19 -3.44
CA VAL A 174 12.26 -32.50 -4.15
C VAL A 174 13.35 -33.02 -3.23
N TRP A 175 13.26 -32.73 -1.94
CA TRP A 175 14.24 -33.18 -0.96
C TRP A 175 13.64 -33.11 0.46
N GLU A 176 14.06 -34.06 1.33
CA GLU A 176 13.76 -34.07 2.74
C GLU A 176 14.87 -34.69 3.57
N ALA A 177 14.99 -34.31 4.81
CA ALA A 177 15.93 -34.88 5.76
C ALA A 177 15.51 -34.64 7.20
N PRO A 178 15.91 -35.52 8.15
CA PRO A 178 15.80 -35.22 9.56
C PRO A 178 16.70 -34.03 9.93
N CYS A 179 16.26 -33.23 10.88
CA CYS A 179 17.04 -32.10 11.40
C CYS A 179 16.97 -32.03 12.93
N VAL A 180 17.81 -31.21 13.52
CA VAL A 180 17.75 -30.84 14.94
C VAL A 180 17.57 -29.34 15.03
N THR A 181 16.51 -28.93 15.68
CA THR A 181 16.22 -27.51 15.93
C THR A 181 16.70 -27.08 17.31
N GLY A 182 16.52 -25.81 17.66
CA GLY A 182 17.02 -25.24 18.89
C GLY A 182 16.47 -25.88 20.16
N ASN A 183 17.27 -25.93 21.21
CA ASN A 183 16.95 -26.59 22.47
C ASN A 183 16.04 -25.71 23.35
N ILE A 184 14.75 -26.05 23.45
CA ILE A 184 13.77 -25.33 24.25
C ILE A 184 14.14 -25.31 25.74
N ALA A 185 14.65 -26.42 26.28
CA ALA A 185 15.01 -26.53 27.69
C ALA A 185 16.17 -25.60 28.09
N LYS A 186 16.99 -25.20 27.13
CA LYS A 186 18.09 -24.24 27.30
C LYS A 186 17.76 -22.83 26.83
N ASN A 187 16.50 -22.56 26.54
CA ASN A 187 16.02 -21.26 26.00
C ASN A 187 16.67 -20.87 24.65
N TYR A 188 17.03 -21.85 23.83
CA TYR A 188 17.56 -21.69 22.47
C TYR A 188 16.56 -22.23 21.44
N ASN A 189 15.28 -21.92 21.62
CA ASN A 189 14.24 -22.37 20.70
C ASN A 189 14.35 -21.71 19.32
N THR A 190 14.13 -22.50 18.27
CA THR A 190 13.96 -21.96 16.91
C THR A 190 12.61 -21.26 16.84
N PRO A 191 12.57 -19.97 16.48
CA PRO A 191 11.29 -19.24 16.35
C PRO A 191 10.42 -19.84 15.26
N ALA A 192 9.16 -20.12 15.58
CA ALA A 192 8.17 -20.51 14.58
C ALA A 192 7.75 -19.27 13.77
N GLY A 193 7.37 -19.47 12.49
CA GLY A 193 6.89 -18.40 11.65
C GLY A 193 7.29 -18.57 10.19
N ILE A 194 7.00 -17.55 9.39
CA ILE A 194 7.35 -17.52 7.98
C ILE A 194 8.36 -16.40 7.71
N TYR A 195 9.44 -16.74 7.01
CA TYR A 195 10.62 -15.91 6.81
C TYR A 195 11.09 -15.94 5.37
N SER A 196 11.70 -14.87 4.90
CA SER A 196 12.43 -14.85 3.63
C SER A 196 13.78 -15.54 3.78
N LEU A 197 14.21 -16.29 2.75
CA LEU A 197 15.57 -16.77 2.66
C LEU A 197 16.52 -15.59 2.43
N THR A 198 17.40 -15.33 3.39
CA THR A 198 18.30 -14.18 3.35
C THR A 198 19.50 -14.40 2.45
N TYR A 199 20.11 -15.59 2.51
CA TYR A 199 21.24 -15.97 1.68
C TYR A 199 21.44 -17.49 1.64
N LYS A 200 22.23 -17.96 0.68
CA LYS A 200 22.70 -19.36 0.56
C LYS A 200 24.21 -19.34 0.60
N GLU A 201 24.80 -20.23 1.36
CA GLU A 201 26.25 -20.34 1.48
C GLU A 201 26.65 -21.81 1.50
N MET A 202 27.65 -22.16 0.69
CA MET A 202 28.24 -23.50 0.67
C MET A 202 29.42 -23.54 1.67
N ASP A 203 29.61 -24.67 2.35
CA ASP A 203 30.75 -24.96 3.24
C ASP A 203 30.95 -23.94 4.37
N ARG A 204 29.86 -23.36 4.88
CA ARG A 204 29.92 -22.45 6.01
C ARG A 204 30.31 -23.16 7.31
N ILE A 205 31.35 -22.69 7.96
CA ILE A 205 31.72 -23.14 9.31
C ILE A 205 30.74 -22.52 10.33
N LEU A 206 29.88 -23.35 10.91
CA LEU A 206 28.99 -22.93 12.01
C LEU A 206 29.82 -22.83 13.31
N ARG A 207 29.93 -21.63 13.86
CA ARG A 207 30.52 -21.41 15.17
C ARG A 207 29.40 -21.28 16.19
N GLY A 208 29.28 -22.26 17.10
CA GLY A 208 28.37 -22.17 18.23
C GLY A 208 28.79 -21.06 19.21
N ALA A 209 27.83 -20.55 19.99
CA ALA A 209 28.15 -19.72 21.14
C ALA A 209 29.04 -20.52 22.13
N LYS A 210 30.13 -19.92 22.62
CA LYS A 210 30.98 -20.49 23.67
C LYS A 210 30.25 -20.43 24.99
#